data_daccfaf277113872b5695dbbad6b52b5
#
_entry.id   daccfaf277113872b5695dbbad6b52b5
#
_cell.length_a   1.000
_cell.length_b   1.000
_cell.length_c   1.000
_cell.angle_alpha   90.00
_cell.angle_beta   90.00
_cell.angle_gamma   90.00
#
_symmetry.space_group_name_H-M   'P 1'
#
loop_
_entity.id
_entity.type
_entity.pdbx_description
1 polymer ?
#
loop_
_entity_poly.entity_id
_entity_poly.type
_entity_poly.pdbx_seq_one_letter_code
_entity_poly.pdbx_strand_id
1 'polypeptide(L)'
;MQKKIFFWAVIAVGAAGMAQAAVPPQIAKELVTVGKGVCVPETAFLYRPLHPNPPYTGVTILRDISFGPDPKDVLDVFSPEKGGSKRPVLLYISGGAGNKLQGGPNGDVFYDNVMLWAVKNGMVGVNMQRHPGQEWNGPAKDVGMAVQWVNQNIASHKGNPDRVFIWTQSAGNIPTSTYIGHSDLWGPKGVGVKGVLFMSPPAFDILPATPPPVQGGGGFGACGKPTGYTAPAPVAGDGRGRGAGDGRGRGPGRGQVDAATQLARSNLPGLISSKVPFMIAVAELDPPNITSFAEILKGELCKAGRCATYVTFKDHSHISEVMSPDTADTSVTGPILKWIKSVK
;
A
#
# COMPACT_ATOMS: atom_id res chain seq x y z
N MET A 1 32.68 9.71 64.86
CA MET A 1 31.64 9.14 64.01
C MET A 1 31.49 10.03 62.78
N GLN A 2 32.08 9.66 61.66
CA GLN A 2 31.94 10.40 60.39
C GLN A 2 30.84 9.77 59.57
N LYS A 3 29.78 10.51 59.24
CA LYS A 3 28.70 10.09 58.37
C LYS A 3 29.13 10.27 56.91
N LYS A 4 29.27 9.17 56.15
CA LYS A 4 29.48 9.21 54.71
C LYS A 4 28.12 9.45 54.02
N ILE A 5 28.00 10.57 53.31
CA ILE A 5 26.84 10.89 52.49
C ILE A 5 27.12 10.31 51.08
N PHE A 6 26.35 9.34 50.65
CA PHE A 6 26.38 8.84 49.29
C PHE A 6 25.45 9.68 48.39
N PHE A 7 26.03 10.40 47.42
CA PHE A 7 25.26 11.03 46.36
C PHE A 7 24.97 9.99 45.28
N TRP A 8 23.70 9.70 45.04
CA TRP A 8 23.25 8.97 43.88
C TRP A 8 23.07 9.94 42.74
N ALA A 9 23.91 9.84 41.68
CA ALA A 9 23.74 10.56 40.46
C ALA A 9 22.66 9.79 39.64
N VAL A 10 21.49 10.38 39.48
CA VAL A 10 20.45 9.89 38.53
C VAL A 10 20.88 10.31 37.14
N ILE A 11 21.37 9.36 36.36
CA ILE A 11 21.61 9.57 34.92
C ILE A 11 20.23 9.49 34.24
N ALA A 12 19.68 10.63 33.88
CA ALA A 12 18.52 10.70 33.01
C ALA A 12 18.97 10.31 31.57
N VAL A 13 18.71 9.07 31.19
CA VAL A 13 18.83 8.64 29.80
C VAL A 13 17.69 9.30 29.04
N GLY A 14 17.94 10.42 28.43
CA GLY A 14 17.03 11.04 27.48
C GLY A 14 16.81 10.11 26.31
N ALA A 15 15.57 9.59 26.17
CA ALA A 15 15.15 8.92 24.93
C ALA A 15 15.15 9.97 23.81
N ALA A 16 16.27 10.07 23.07
CA ALA A 16 16.30 10.80 21.82
C ALA A 16 15.33 10.08 20.87
N GLY A 17 14.13 10.61 20.76
CA GLY A 17 13.21 10.19 19.70
C GLY A 17 13.95 10.39 18.36
N MET A 18 14.17 9.33 17.60
CA MET A 18 14.70 9.45 16.25
C MET A 18 13.75 10.35 15.49
N ALA A 19 14.21 11.56 15.13
CA ALA A 19 13.46 12.42 14.22
C ALA A 19 13.25 11.63 12.92
N GLN A 20 11.99 11.53 12.49
CA GLN A 20 11.69 10.93 11.19
C GLN A 20 12.39 11.76 10.11
N ALA A 21 13.21 11.09 9.30
CA ALA A 21 13.81 11.75 8.15
C ALA A 21 12.68 12.06 7.15
N ALA A 22 12.57 13.33 6.79
CA ALA A 22 11.55 13.84 5.88
C ALA A 22 11.93 13.60 4.41
N VAL A 23 10.97 13.87 3.52
CA VAL A 23 11.23 13.94 2.07
C VAL A 23 12.41 14.91 1.84
N PRO A 24 13.44 14.52 1.07
CA PRO A 24 14.54 15.45 0.75
C PRO A 24 13.98 16.76 0.16
N PRO A 25 14.43 17.95 0.64
CA PRO A 25 13.80 19.22 0.28
C PRO A 25 13.70 19.49 -1.23
N GLN A 26 14.71 19.06 -1.99
CA GLN A 26 14.67 19.18 -3.44
C GLN A 26 13.57 18.30 -4.06
N ILE A 27 13.40 17.08 -3.57
CA ILE A 27 12.34 16.18 -4.04
C ILE A 27 10.96 16.72 -3.64
N ALA A 28 10.79 17.21 -2.41
CA ALA A 28 9.54 17.83 -1.96
C ALA A 28 9.11 18.98 -2.87
N LYS A 29 10.06 19.87 -3.24
CA LYS A 29 9.82 20.96 -4.19
C LYS A 29 9.40 20.45 -5.57
N GLU A 30 10.06 19.43 -6.09
CA GLU A 30 9.74 18.85 -7.40
C GLU A 30 8.37 18.12 -7.36
N LEU A 31 8.00 17.49 -6.24
CA LEU A 31 6.68 16.86 -6.10
C LEU A 31 5.54 17.89 -6.14
N VAL A 32 5.74 19.11 -5.62
CA VAL A 32 4.78 20.21 -5.77
C VAL A 32 4.64 20.59 -7.25
N THR A 33 5.74 20.62 -8.00
CA THR A 33 5.73 20.87 -9.45
C THR A 33 4.99 19.76 -10.21
N VAL A 34 5.24 18.50 -9.85
CA VAL A 34 4.52 17.34 -10.41
C VAL A 34 3.02 17.43 -10.15
N GLY A 35 2.62 17.87 -8.95
CA GLY A 35 1.26 18.19 -8.59
C GLY A 35 0.44 17.03 -8.04
N LYS A 36 -0.87 17.27 -7.91
CA LYS A 36 -1.84 16.34 -7.29
C LYS A 36 -2.40 15.31 -8.27
N GLY A 37 -1.53 14.72 -9.08
CA GLY A 37 -1.89 13.71 -10.07
C GLY A 37 -1.39 12.32 -9.73
N VAL A 38 -1.88 11.31 -10.46
CA VAL A 38 -1.30 9.96 -10.45
C VAL A 38 -0.13 9.92 -11.46
N CYS A 39 0.98 10.55 -11.09
CA CYS A 39 2.09 10.92 -11.96
C CYS A 39 3.25 9.90 -11.81
N VAL A 40 3.05 8.68 -12.34
CA VAL A 40 4.02 7.59 -12.15
C VAL A 40 5.37 7.87 -12.79
N PRO A 41 5.48 8.23 -14.10
CA PRO A 41 6.78 8.43 -14.73
C PRO A 41 7.58 9.59 -14.13
N GLU A 42 6.90 10.69 -13.82
CA GLU A 42 7.51 11.90 -13.26
C GLU A 42 8.05 11.63 -11.86
N THR A 43 7.27 10.93 -11.04
CA THR A 43 7.67 10.57 -9.67
C THR A 43 8.77 9.51 -9.69
N ALA A 44 8.68 8.52 -10.57
CA ALA A 44 9.74 7.52 -10.73
C ALA A 44 11.07 8.15 -11.13
N PHE A 45 11.07 9.16 -11.99
CA PHE A 45 12.27 9.90 -12.36
C PHE A 45 12.96 10.52 -11.14
N LEU A 46 12.19 11.05 -10.17
CA LEU A 46 12.73 11.64 -8.95
C LEU A 46 13.30 10.61 -7.97
N TYR A 47 12.63 9.47 -7.82
CA TYR A 47 12.97 8.48 -6.80
C TYR A 47 13.91 7.38 -7.28
N ARG A 48 13.91 7.08 -8.59
CA ARG A 48 14.74 6.00 -9.14
C ARG A 48 16.23 6.11 -8.78
N PRO A 49 16.87 7.29 -8.78
CA PRO A 49 18.26 7.42 -8.40
C PRO A 49 18.57 7.12 -6.93
N LEU A 50 17.55 7.07 -6.07
CA LEU A 50 17.69 6.79 -4.64
C LEU A 50 17.69 5.29 -4.33
N HIS A 51 17.38 4.45 -5.29
CA HIS A 51 17.26 3.01 -5.11
C HIS A 51 18.42 2.25 -5.73
N PRO A 52 18.86 1.16 -5.06
CA PRO A 52 19.88 0.29 -5.64
C PRO A 52 19.36 -0.40 -6.90
N ASN A 53 20.30 -0.77 -7.76
CA ASN A 53 20.02 -1.67 -8.86
C ASN A 53 20.09 -3.13 -8.40
N PRO A 54 19.31 -4.05 -9.00
CA PRO A 54 19.54 -5.47 -8.83
C PRO A 54 20.93 -5.89 -9.41
N PRO A 55 21.54 -6.95 -8.93
CA PRO A 55 21.05 -7.86 -7.87
C PRO A 55 21.19 -7.24 -6.47
N TYR A 56 20.17 -7.46 -5.63
CA TYR A 56 20.15 -6.96 -4.25
C TYR A 56 20.90 -7.93 -3.33
N THR A 57 21.58 -7.39 -2.31
CA THR A 57 22.34 -8.16 -1.32
C THR A 57 21.55 -8.36 -0.02
N GLY A 58 21.81 -9.49 0.66
CA GLY A 58 21.21 -9.80 1.96
C GLY A 58 19.75 -10.24 1.91
N VAL A 59 19.22 -10.48 0.70
CA VAL A 59 17.85 -10.90 0.45
C VAL A 59 17.79 -12.04 -0.55
N THR A 60 17.05 -13.09 -0.20
CA THR A 60 16.67 -14.15 -1.13
C THR A 60 15.35 -13.77 -1.79
N ILE A 61 15.31 -13.77 -3.12
CA ILE A 61 14.14 -13.40 -3.91
C ILE A 61 13.70 -14.59 -4.74
N LEU A 62 12.44 -14.96 -4.57
CA LEU A 62 11.78 -15.96 -5.40
C LEU A 62 10.70 -15.24 -6.20
N ARG A 63 10.79 -15.33 -7.51
CA ARG A 63 9.87 -14.66 -8.44
C ARG A 63 8.83 -15.61 -8.98
N ASP A 64 7.68 -15.05 -9.33
CA ASP A 64 6.64 -15.71 -10.11
C ASP A 64 6.16 -17.04 -9.51
N ILE A 65 6.05 -17.10 -8.18
CA ILE A 65 5.50 -18.26 -7.48
C ILE A 65 3.99 -18.25 -7.70
N SER A 66 3.44 -19.34 -8.23
CA SER A 66 2.00 -19.49 -8.44
C SER A 66 1.24 -19.58 -7.11
N PHE A 67 0.17 -18.80 -6.98
CA PHE A 67 -0.76 -18.87 -5.86
C PHE A 67 -2.18 -19.28 -6.27
N GLY A 68 -2.45 -19.44 -7.55
CA GLY A 68 -3.76 -19.80 -8.09
C GLY A 68 -3.67 -20.48 -9.46
N PRO A 69 -4.82 -20.77 -10.09
CA PRO A 69 -4.87 -21.55 -11.32
C PRO A 69 -4.56 -20.75 -12.59
N ASP A 70 -4.70 -19.41 -12.57
CA ASP A 70 -4.38 -18.59 -13.74
C ASP A 70 -2.85 -18.37 -13.85
N PRO A 71 -2.26 -18.38 -15.05
CA PRO A 71 -0.82 -18.07 -15.22
C PRO A 71 -0.38 -16.71 -14.68
N LYS A 72 -1.31 -15.77 -14.45
CA LYS A 72 -1.07 -14.49 -13.82
C LYS A 72 -1.22 -14.49 -12.31
N ASP A 73 -1.69 -15.59 -11.72
CA ASP A 73 -1.75 -15.77 -10.27
C ASP A 73 -0.35 -16.03 -9.71
N VAL A 74 0.50 -15.03 -9.78
CA VAL A 74 1.90 -15.11 -9.36
C VAL A 74 2.23 -14.06 -8.32
N LEU A 75 3.11 -14.44 -7.40
CA LEU A 75 3.66 -13.54 -6.39
C LEU A 75 5.17 -13.72 -6.28
N ASP A 76 5.82 -12.70 -5.73
CA ASP A 76 7.24 -12.73 -5.40
C ASP A 76 7.41 -12.77 -3.89
N VAL A 77 8.40 -13.53 -3.41
CA VAL A 77 8.75 -13.61 -1.99
C VAL A 77 10.15 -13.09 -1.77
N PHE A 78 10.28 -12.13 -0.87
CA PHE A 78 11.53 -11.54 -0.42
C PHE A 78 11.78 -11.94 1.03
N SER A 79 12.82 -12.69 1.28
CA SER A 79 13.19 -13.11 2.63
C SER A 79 14.64 -12.80 2.94
N PRO A 80 15.00 -12.47 4.21
CA PRO A 80 16.40 -12.20 4.54
C PRO A 80 17.22 -13.47 4.38
N GLU A 81 18.41 -13.36 3.80
CA GLU A 81 19.33 -14.50 3.65
C GLU A 81 19.71 -15.12 5.00
N LYS A 82 19.91 -14.28 6.00
CA LYS A 82 20.37 -14.67 7.35
C LYS A 82 19.27 -14.40 8.39
N GLY A 83 19.42 -15.07 9.55
CA GLY A 83 18.59 -14.86 10.73
C GLY A 83 17.42 -15.84 10.83
N GLY A 84 16.65 -15.69 11.93
CA GLY A 84 15.60 -16.64 12.33
C GLY A 84 14.34 -16.62 11.47
N SER A 85 13.48 -17.60 11.75
CA SER A 85 12.12 -17.75 11.21
C SER A 85 11.06 -16.98 12.03
N LYS A 86 9.78 -17.18 11.69
CA LYS A 86 8.60 -16.57 12.34
C LYS A 86 8.57 -15.03 12.27
N ARG A 87 9.04 -14.48 11.15
CA ARG A 87 9.05 -13.05 10.89
C ARG A 87 7.65 -12.57 10.51
N PRO A 88 7.24 -11.36 10.90
CA PRO A 88 6.04 -10.77 10.33
C PRO A 88 6.10 -10.77 8.80
N VAL A 89 4.95 -10.90 8.16
CA VAL A 89 4.83 -10.91 6.69
C VAL A 89 4.12 -9.65 6.24
N LEU A 90 4.69 -9.00 5.25
CA LEU A 90 4.05 -7.88 4.55
C LEU A 90 3.61 -8.33 3.18
N LEU A 91 2.30 -8.48 2.97
CA LEU A 91 1.71 -8.73 1.65
C LEU A 91 1.36 -7.37 1.02
N TYR A 92 2.04 -7.04 -0.08
CA TYR A 92 1.81 -5.80 -0.81
C TYR A 92 0.88 -6.02 -1.99
N ILE A 93 -0.11 -5.12 -2.14
CA ILE A 93 -1.12 -5.13 -3.20
C ILE A 93 -1.08 -3.79 -3.91
N SER A 94 -0.51 -3.78 -5.09
CA SER A 94 -0.26 -2.57 -5.86
C SER A 94 -1.51 -1.92 -6.44
N GLY A 95 -1.41 -0.64 -6.72
CA GLY A 95 -2.39 0.15 -7.45
C GLY A 95 -2.42 -0.13 -8.96
N GLY A 96 -3.00 0.78 -9.70
CA GLY A 96 -3.08 0.73 -11.17
C GLY A 96 -3.66 -0.58 -11.69
N ALA A 97 -3.01 -1.19 -12.67
CA ALA A 97 -3.38 -2.47 -13.24
C ALA A 97 -3.06 -3.68 -12.34
N GLY A 98 -2.43 -3.47 -11.18
CA GLY A 98 -2.11 -4.53 -10.24
C GLY A 98 -0.84 -5.31 -10.54
N ASN A 99 0.07 -4.73 -11.33
CA ASN A 99 1.35 -5.35 -11.64
C ASN A 99 2.26 -5.38 -10.40
N LYS A 100 3.01 -6.47 -10.24
CA LYS A 100 4.04 -6.60 -9.20
C LYS A 100 5.17 -5.60 -9.35
N LEU A 101 5.48 -5.21 -10.58
CA LEU A 101 6.53 -4.27 -10.92
C LEU A 101 5.96 -3.09 -11.69
N GLN A 102 6.45 -1.90 -11.36
CA GLN A 102 6.26 -0.70 -12.18
C GLN A 102 7.49 -0.53 -13.05
N GLY A 103 7.35 -0.88 -14.34
CA GLY A 103 8.40 -0.65 -15.32
C GLY A 103 8.66 0.84 -15.49
N GLY A 104 9.89 1.26 -15.22
CA GLY A 104 10.40 2.57 -15.54
C GLY A 104 11.38 2.51 -16.71
N PRO A 105 11.80 3.66 -17.27
CA PRO A 105 12.76 3.70 -18.38
C PRO A 105 14.14 3.14 -18.02
N ASN A 106 14.43 2.95 -16.73
CA ASN A 106 15.72 2.49 -16.19
C ASN A 106 15.62 1.15 -15.45
N GLY A 107 14.58 0.34 -15.69
CA GLY A 107 14.36 -0.95 -15.05
C GLY A 107 13.44 -0.87 -13.84
N ASP A 108 13.07 -2.04 -13.35
CA ASP A 108 12.02 -2.23 -12.36
C ASP A 108 12.61 -2.33 -10.95
N VAL A 109 12.57 -1.22 -10.21
CA VAL A 109 12.86 -1.22 -8.77
C VAL A 109 11.59 -1.02 -7.94
N PHE A 110 10.50 -0.64 -8.57
CA PHE A 110 9.19 -0.48 -7.97
C PHE A 110 8.29 -1.66 -8.39
N TYR A 111 7.78 -2.46 -7.46
CA TYR A 111 7.72 -2.24 -6.01
C TYR A 111 8.71 -3.12 -5.21
N ASP A 112 9.84 -3.51 -5.76
CA ASP A 112 10.91 -4.19 -5.03
C ASP A 112 11.37 -3.36 -3.83
N ASN A 113 11.39 -2.03 -3.94
CA ASN A 113 11.73 -1.12 -2.87
C ASN A 113 10.87 -1.33 -1.60
N VAL A 114 9.57 -1.59 -1.73
CA VAL A 114 8.68 -1.89 -0.59
C VAL A 114 9.08 -3.22 0.05
N MET A 115 9.43 -4.21 -0.75
CA MET A 115 9.85 -5.54 -0.28
C MET A 115 11.22 -5.49 0.39
N LEU A 116 12.18 -4.75 -0.17
CA LEU A 116 13.51 -4.55 0.41
C LEU A 116 13.41 -3.84 1.76
N TRP A 117 12.56 -2.81 1.84
CA TRP A 117 12.26 -2.15 3.11
C TRP A 117 11.69 -3.13 4.15
N ALA A 118 10.76 -3.99 3.76
CA ALA A 118 10.19 -5.00 4.64
C ALA A 118 11.29 -5.93 5.19
N VAL A 119 12.16 -6.45 4.32
CA VAL A 119 13.27 -7.34 4.70
C VAL A 119 14.26 -6.64 5.64
N LYS A 120 14.66 -5.40 5.34
CA LYS A 120 15.56 -4.59 6.21
C LYS A 120 14.95 -4.32 7.59
N ASN A 121 13.63 -4.32 7.71
CA ASN A 121 12.91 -4.16 8.97
C ASN A 121 12.49 -5.50 9.62
N GLY A 122 13.11 -6.61 9.22
CA GLY A 122 12.96 -7.90 9.86
C GLY A 122 11.69 -8.66 9.47
N MET A 123 11.04 -8.28 8.39
CA MET A 123 9.85 -8.94 7.84
C MET A 123 10.21 -9.84 6.65
N VAL A 124 9.23 -10.63 6.21
CA VAL A 124 9.20 -11.23 4.88
C VAL A 124 8.26 -10.40 4.02
N GLY A 125 8.71 -9.98 2.84
CA GLY A 125 7.90 -9.27 1.87
C GLY A 125 7.27 -10.24 0.86
N VAL A 126 6.01 -10.04 0.54
CA VAL A 126 5.28 -10.75 -0.52
C VAL A 126 4.63 -9.73 -1.43
N ASN A 127 4.95 -9.76 -2.71
CA ASN A 127 4.42 -8.82 -3.70
C ASN A 127 3.58 -9.58 -4.73
N MET A 128 2.26 -9.41 -4.72
CA MET A 128 1.37 -10.18 -5.58
C MET A 128 1.01 -9.44 -6.87
N GLN A 129 0.88 -10.22 -7.96
CA GLN A 129 0.19 -9.81 -9.16
C GLN A 129 -1.31 -9.86 -8.90
N ARG A 130 -2.05 -8.88 -9.38
CA ARG A 130 -3.51 -8.81 -9.32
C ARG A 130 -4.09 -8.72 -10.72
N HIS A 131 -5.19 -9.41 -10.98
CA HIS A 131 -5.95 -9.21 -12.21
C HIS A 131 -6.78 -7.91 -12.12
N PRO A 132 -6.81 -7.08 -13.17
CA PRO A 132 -7.84 -6.07 -13.31
C PRO A 132 -9.15 -6.82 -13.56
N GLY A 133 -10.03 -6.82 -12.53
CA GLY A 133 -11.21 -7.68 -12.52
C GLY A 133 -12.26 -7.32 -13.53
N GLN A 134 -12.89 -8.34 -14.08
CA GLN A 134 -14.09 -8.24 -14.89
C GLN A 134 -15.36 -8.38 -14.03
N GLU A 135 -15.28 -9.15 -12.95
CA GLU A 135 -16.36 -9.32 -11.95
C GLU A 135 -16.11 -8.41 -10.75
N TRP A 136 -17.17 -8.02 -10.03
CA TRP A 136 -17.05 -7.13 -8.87
C TRP A 136 -16.14 -7.69 -7.76
N ASN A 137 -16.12 -9.04 -7.56
CA ASN A 137 -15.32 -9.70 -6.54
C ASN A 137 -14.12 -10.50 -7.10
N GLY A 138 -13.93 -10.56 -8.42
CA GLY A 138 -12.83 -11.29 -9.04
C GLY A 138 -11.46 -10.93 -8.45
N PRO A 139 -11.04 -9.66 -8.49
CA PRO A 139 -9.77 -9.25 -7.88
C PRO A 139 -9.69 -9.47 -6.38
N ALA A 140 -10.82 -9.52 -5.67
CA ALA A 140 -10.85 -9.82 -4.24
C ALA A 140 -10.63 -11.33 -3.97
N LYS A 141 -11.06 -12.20 -4.89
CA LYS A 141 -10.71 -13.63 -4.86
C LYS A 141 -9.20 -13.83 -5.00
N ASP A 142 -8.54 -13.07 -5.90
CA ASP A 142 -7.07 -13.11 -6.02
C ASP A 142 -6.40 -12.76 -4.68
N VAL A 143 -6.88 -11.71 -4.00
CA VAL A 143 -6.39 -11.35 -2.66
C VAL A 143 -6.59 -12.51 -1.69
N GLY A 144 -7.77 -13.14 -1.69
CA GLY A 144 -8.07 -14.30 -0.86
C GLY A 144 -7.14 -15.49 -1.13
N MET A 145 -6.92 -15.82 -2.40
CA MET A 145 -6.00 -16.91 -2.80
C MET A 145 -4.56 -16.60 -2.37
N ALA A 146 -4.09 -15.37 -2.56
CA ALA A 146 -2.75 -14.96 -2.13
C ALA A 146 -2.58 -15.02 -0.60
N VAL A 147 -3.59 -14.57 0.17
CA VAL A 147 -3.59 -14.68 1.64
C VAL A 147 -3.57 -16.16 2.06
N GLN A 148 -4.35 -17.03 1.43
CA GLN A 148 -4.34 -18.46 1.70
C GLN A 148 -2.98 -19.07 1.39
N TRP A 149 -2.39 -18.74 0.24
CA TRP A 149 -1.05 -19.19 -0.11
C TRP A 149 -0.02 -18.78 0.95
N VAL A 150 -0.04 -17.52 1.38
CA VAL A 150 0.85 -17.01 2.45
C VAL A 150 0.63 -17.79 3.74
N ASN A 151 -0.62 -17.99 4.17
CA ASN A 151 -0.91 -18.73 5.41
C ASN A 151 -0.46 -20.20 5.38
N GLN A 152 -0.37 -20.80 4.19
CA GLN A 152 0.04 -22.19 4.02
C GLN A 152 1.54 -22.36 3.80
N ASN A 153 2.20 -21.42 3.12
CA ASN A 153 3.54 -21.64 2.57
C ASN A 153 4.63 -20.75 3.17
N ILE A 154 4.28 -19.59 3.74
CA ILE A 154 5.28 -18.57 4.09
C ILE A 154 6.24 -18.99 5.21
N ALA A 155 5.89 -20.01 5.98
CA ALA A 155 6.77 -20.55 7.03
C ALA A 155 8.07 -21.14 6.46
N SER A 156 8.02 -21.73 5.26
CA SER A 156 9.21 -22.24 4.53
C SER A 156 10.13 -21.11 4.04
N HIS A 157 9.60 -19.87 3.99
CA HIS A 157 10.29 -18.63 3.62
C HIS A 157 10.60 -17.74 4.82
N LYS A 158 10.71 -18.32 6.02
CA LYS A 158 11.02 -17.63 7.29
C LYS A 158 9.89 -16.71 7.82
N GLY A 159 8.72 -16.67 7.19
CA GLY A 159 7.59 -15.89 7.62
C GLY A 159 6.77 -16.54 8.74
N ASN A 160 5.98 -15.74 9.43
CA ASN A 160 4.98 -16.20 10.39
C ASN A 160 3.58 -16.11 9.76
N PRO A 161 2.93 -17.25 9.45
CA PRO A 161 1.60 -17.26 8.83
C PRO A 161 0.50 -16.66 9.72
N ASP A 162 0.75 -16.52 11.02
CA ASP A 162 -0.21 -15.91 11.96
C ASP A 162 0.06 -14.42 12.18
N ARG A 163 1.05 -13.84 11.47
CA ARG A 163 1.44 -12.44 11.58
C ARG A 163 1.57 -11.77 10.22
N VAL A 164 0.51 -11.84 9.43
CA VAL A 164 0.43 -11.30 8.08
C VAL A 164 -0.23 -9.91 8.10
N PHE A 165 0.40 -8.93 7.49
CA PHE A 165 -0.14 -7.58 7.29
C PHE A 165 -0.29 -7.32 5.80
N ILE A 166 -1.41 -6.71 5.40
CA ILE A 166 -1.59 -6.21 4.05
C ILE A 166 -1.22 -4.74 4.01
N TRP A 167 -0.40 -4.37 3.03
CA TRP A 167 -0.22 -3.00 2.60
C TRP A 167 -0.78 -2.86 1.19
N THR A 168 -1.86 -2.13 1.04
CA THR A 168 -2.48 -1.89 -0.25
C THR A 168 -2.43 -0.41 -0.62
N GLN A 169 -2.27 -0.10 -1.91
CA GLN A 169 -2.14 1.25 -2.41
C GLN A 169 -3.09 1.51 -3.58
N SER A 170 -3.65 2.73 -3.66
CA SER A 170 -4.46 3.18 -4.79
C SER A 170 -5.56 2.17 -5.17
N ALA A 171 -5.65 1.78 -6.43
CA ALA A 171 -6.64 0.82 -6.93
C ALA A 171 -6.57 -0.57 -6.25
N GLY A 172 -5.48 -0.93 -5.59
CA GLY A 172 -5.37 -2.14 -4.78
C GLY A 172 -6.28 -2.14 -3.54
N ASN A 173 -6.68 -0.96 -3.08
CA ASN A 173 -7.61 -0.83 -1.95
C ASN A 173 -8.99 -1.41 -2.24
N ILE A 174 -9.45 -1.35 -3.50
CA ILE A 174 -10.77 -1.82 -3.91
C ILE A 174 -10.92 -3.34 -3.64
N PRO A 175 -10.08 -4.23 -4.24
CA PRO A 175 -10.18 -5.65 -3.98
C PRO A 175 -9.84 -6.02 -2.54
N THR A 176 -8.93 -5.30 -1.88
CA THR A 176 -8.59 -5.56 -0.49
C THR A 176 -9.77 -5.26 0.44
N SER A 177 -10.45 -4.12 0.24
CA SER A 177 -11.64 -3.79 1.05
C SER A 177 -12.78 -4.79 0.80
N THR A 178 -12.94 -5.26 -0.44
CA THR A 178 -13.93 -6.30 -0.77
C THR A 178 -13.57 -7.63 -0.09
N TYR A 179 -12.31 -8.05 -0.13
CA TYR A 179 -11.87 -9.25 0.58
C TYR A 179 -12.13 -9.18 2.09
N ILE A 180 -11.76 -8.06 2.72
CA ILE A 180 -11.96 -7.88 4.17
C ILE A 180 -13.44 -7.76 4.53
N GLY A 181 -14.22 -7.10 3.69
CA GLY A 181 -15.64 -6.82 3.92
C GLY A 181 -16.59 -7.99 3.67
N HIS A 182 -16.14 -9.04 2.98
CA HIS A 182 -16.98 -10.18 2.57
C HIS A 182 -16.36 -11.50 3.03
N SER A 183 -16.91 -12.05 4.12
CA SER A 183 -16.36 -13.25 4.77
C SER A 183 -16.47 -14.54 3.93
N ASP A 184 -17.32 -14.56 2.92
CA ASP A 184 -17.44 -15.64 1.94
C ASP A 184 -16.21 -15.77 1.02
N LEU A 185 -15.36 -14.74 1.00
CA LEU A 185 -14.08 -14.75 0.28
C LEU A 185 -12.91 -15.26 1.15
N TRP A 186 -13.13 -15.50 2.43
CA TRP A 186 -12.06 -15.89 3.35
C TRP A 186 -11.72 -17.38 3.23
N GLY A 187 -10.47 -17.70 3.54
CA GLY A 187 -10.01 -19.08 3.60
C GLY A 187 -10.32 -19.77 4.94
N PRO A 188 -9.81 -21.01 5.13
CA PRO A 188 -10.05 -21.79 6.35
C PRO A 188 -9.58 -21.15 7.65
N LYS A 189 -8.62 -20.21 7.57
CA LYS A 189 -8.14 -19.42 8.72
C LYS A 189 -8.92 -18.11 8.94
N GLY A 190 -10.14 -18.00 8.40
CA GLY A 190 -10.89 -16.75 8.40
C GLY A 190 -10.19 -15.71 7.52
N VAL A 191 -10.19 -14.44 7.95
CA VAL A 191 -9.55 -13.34 7.20
C VAL A 191 -8.03 -13.52 6.99
N GLY A 192 -7.37 -14.36 7.78
CA GLY A 192 -5.98 -14.76 7.61
C GLY A 192 -4.92 -13.66 7.75
N VAL A 193 -5.29 -12.44 8.21
CA VAL A 193 -4.39 -11.31 8.38
C VAL A 193 -4.55 -10.64 9.73
N LYS A 194 -3.49 -10.02 10.22
CA LYS A 194 -3.43 -9.31 11.51
C LYS A 194 -3.74 -7.83 11.40
N GLY A 195 -3.57 -7.23 10.24
CA GLY A 195 -3.83 -5.82 10.04
C GLY A 195 -3.81 -5.44 8.55
N VAL A 196 -4.48 -4.36 8.21
CA VAL A 196 -4.53 -3.83 6.84
C VAL A 196 -4.24 -2.34 6.84
N LEU A 197 -3.28 -1.94 6.02
CA LEU A 197 -3.02 -0.54 5.67
C LEU A 197 -3.71 -0.24 4.34
N PHE A 198 -4.71 0.61 4.38
CA PHE A 198 -5.34 1.24 3.22
C PHE A 198 -4.63 2.56 2.91
N MET A 199 -3.82 2.58 1.86
CA MET A 199 -3.05 3.75 1.46
C MET A 199 -3.64 4.39 0.22
N SER A 200 -3.99 5.66 0.32
CA SER A 200 -4.52 6.50 -0.77
C SER A 200 -5.63 5.83 -1.59
N PRO A 201 -6.73 5.43 -0.94
CA PRO A 201 -7.80 4.67 -1.59
C PRO A 201 -8.60 5.55 -2.56
N PRO A 202 -8.67 5.21 -3.86
CA PRO A 202 -9.46 5.97 -4.83
C PRO A 202 -10.95 5.71 -4.73
N ALA A 203 -11.32 4.57 -4.16
CA ALA A 203 -12.69 4.16 -3.92
C ALA A 203 -12.74 3.01 -2.90
N PHE A 204 -13.85 2.95 -2.18
CA PHE A 204 -14.36 1.78 -1.49
C PHE A 204 -15.82 1.65 -1.90
N ASP A 205 -16.34 0.43 -2.01
CA ASP A 205 -17.80 0.27 -2.08
C ASP A 205 -18.34 0.45 -0.66
N ILE A 206 -18.82 1.65 -0.33
CA ILE A 206 -19.15 2.07 1.05
C ILE A 206 -20.61 2.49 1.22
N LEU A 207 -21.53 2.02 0.38
CA LEU A 207 -22.94 2.31 0.55
C LEU A 207 -23.47 1.86 1.94
N PRO A 208 -24.37 2.57 2.60
CA PRO A 208 -25.08 3.78 2.08
C PRO A 208 -24.27 5.08 2.17
N ALA A 209 -23.09 5.09 2.78
CA ALA A 209 -22.25 6.29 2.80
C ALA A 209 -21.71 6.56 1.38
N THR A 210 -21.78 7.80 0.94
CA THR A 210 -21.25 8.22 -0.36
C THR A 210 -20.38 9.46 -0.19
N PRO A 211 -19.21 9.53 -0.86
CA PRO A 211 -18.41 10.75 -0.82
C PRO A 211 -19.15 11.89 -1.54
N PRO A 212 -18.96 13.14 -1.06
CA PRO A 212 -19.51 14.29 -1.75
C PRO A 212 -18.92 14.40 -3.17
N PRO A 213 -19.65 14.97 -4.13
CA PRO A 213 -19.12 15.26 -5.46
C PRO A 213 -17.85 16.10 -5.35
N VAL A 214 -16.78 15.68 -6.02
CA VAL A 214 -15.55 16.48 -6.10
C VAL A 214 -15.76 17.57 -7.15
N GLN A 215 -15.62 18.83 -6.74
CA GLN A 215 -15.68 19.96 -7.67
C GLN A 215 -14.48 19.87 -8.65
N GLY A 216 -14.73 20.04 -9.92
CA GLY A 216 -13.70 20.03 -10.97
C GLY A 216 -13.56 18.73 -11.74
N GLY A 217 -14.45 17.76 -11.55
CA GLY A 217 -14.42 16.47 -12.24
C GLY A 217 -13.45 15.48 -11.57
N GLY A 218 -13.83 14.21 -11.54
CA GLY A 218 -13.09 13.13 -10.85
C GLY A 218 -11.82 12.65 -11.57
N GLY A 219 -11.12 13.49 -12.29
CA GLY A 219 -9.86 13.16 -12.95
C GLY A 219 -8.66 13.19 -11.99
N PHE A 220 -7.64 12.44 -12.32
CA PHE A 220 -6.39 12.37 -11.53
C PHE A 220 -5.44 13.55 -11.78
N GLY A 221 -5.92 14.67 -12.30
CA GLY A 221 -5.11 15.86 -12.55
C GLY A 221 -4.07 15.70 -13.68
N ALA A 222 -3.56 16.82 -14.18
CA ALA A 222 -2.44 16.83 -15.10
C ALA A 222 -1.12 16.73 -14.31
N CYS A 223 -0.12 16.06 -14.89
CA CYS A 223 1.20 15.95 -14.29
C CYS A 223 2.10 17.07 -14.79
N GLY A 224 2.66 17.85 -13.87
CA GLY A 224 3.76 18.78 -14.17
C GLY A 224 5.07 18.01 -14.36
N LYS A 225 6.01 18.64 -15.04
CA LYS A 225 7.30 18.02 -15.33
C LYS A 225 8.35 18.48 -14.32
N PRO A 226 8.98 17.58 -13.58
CA PRO A 226 10.09 17.95 -12.71
C PRO A 226 11.30 18.41 -13.52
N THR A 227 12.17 19.16 -12.88
CA THR A 227 13.38 19.71 -13.51
C THR A 227 14.24 18.61 -14.13
N GLY A 228 14.60 18.76 -15.39
CA GLY A 228 15.41 17.78 -16.13
C GLY A 228 14.67 16.56 -16.63
N TYR A 229 13.35 16.44 -16.37
CA TYR A 229 12.56 15.32 -16.84
C TYR A 229 12.25 15.43 -18.34
N THR A 230 12.65 14.41 -19.08
CA THR A 230 12.22 14.21 -20.46
C THR A 230 11.30 13.00 -20.51
N ALA A 231 10.08 13.19 -20.98
CA ALA A 231 9.15 12.08 -21.12
C ALA A 231 9.73 11.01 -22.05
N PRO A 232 9.73 9.73 -21.67
CA PRO A 232 10.16 8.66 -22.55
C PRO A 232 9.30 8.67 -23.81
N ALA A 233 9.91 8.32 -24.95
CA ALA A 233 9.18 8.16 -26.20
C ALA A 233 8.05 7.13 -26.00
N PRO A 234 6.87 7.33 -26.61
CA PRO A 234 5.80 6.35 -26.55
C PRO A 234 6.30 5.00 -27.05
N VAL A 235 6.23 3.98 -26.21
CA VAL A 235 6.51 2.61 -26.66
C VAL A 235 5.29 2.13 -27.43
N ALA A 236 5.47 1.89 -28.71
CA ALA A 236 4.41 1.37 -29.56
C ALA A 236 4.01 -0.03 -29.04
N GLY A 237 2.76 -0.19 -28.63
CA GLY A 237 2.18 -1.50 -28.34
C GLY A 237 2.12 -1.93 -26.87
N ASP A 238 2.43 -1.07 -25.88
CA ASP A 238 2.33 -1.47 -24.45
C ASP A 238 0.89 -1.47 -23.87
N GLY A 239 -0.12 -1.23 -24.69
CA GLY A 239 -1.53 -1.22 -24.25
C GLY A 239 -1.86 -0.19 -23.16
N ARG A 240 -0.86 0.56 -22.70
CA ARG A 240 -0.99 1.64 -21.72
C ARG A 240 -1.38 2.90 -22.47
N GLY A 241 -2.60 2.91 -23.00
CA GLY A 241 -3.16 4.12 -23.57
C GLY A 241 -2.94 5.25 -22.58
N ARG A 242 -2.19 6.28 -22.98
CA ARG A 242 -2.23 7.60 -22.35
C ARG A 242 -3.63 8.17 -22.57
N GLY A 243 -4.61 7.54 -21.91
CA GLY A 243 -5.86 8.19 -21.70
C GLY A 243 -5.57 9.31 -20.71
N ALA A 244 -5.49 10.53 -21.18
CA ALA A 244 -6.17 11.60 -20.50
C ALA A 244 -7.63 11.13 -20.41
N GLY A 245 -7.87 10.08 -19.61
CA GLY A 245 -9.18 9.49 -19.38
C GLY A 245 -9.95 10.56 -18.66
N ASP A 246 -10.94 11.08 -19.34
CA ASP A 246 -12.11 11.60 -18.67
C ASP A 246 -12.41 10.61 -17.54
N GLY A 247 -12.52 11.04 -16.31
CA GLY A 247 -12.63 10.22 -15.09
C GLY A 247 -13.80 9.22 -15.07
N ARG A 248 -14.11 8.61 -16.20
CA ARG A 248 -15.10 7.59 -16.45
C ARG A 248 -14.42 6.27 -16.86
N GLY A 249 -13.45 5.83 -16.06
CA GLY A 249 -13.00 4.45 -16.11
C GLY A 249 -14.11 3.50 -15.63
N ARG A 250 -15.25 3.53 -16.29
CA ARG A 250 -16.17 2.38 -16.32
C ARG A 250 -15.47 1.31 -17.13
N GLY A 251 -14.82 0.37 -16.42
CA GLY A 251 -14.42 -0.88 -17.05
C GLY A 251 -15.62 -1.43 -17.84
N PRO A 252 -15.41 -2.03 -19.03
CA PRO A 252 -16.48 -2.61 -19.80
C PRO A 252 -17.16 -3.68 -18.93
N GLY A 253 -18.44 -3.47 -18.57
CA GLY A 253 -19.25 -4.50 -17.93
C GLY A 253 -19.89 -4.21 -16.60
N ARG A 254 -19.82 -3.01 -16.02
CA ARG A 254 -20.78 -2.62 -14.99
C ARG A 254 -22.10 -2.23 -15.68
N GLY A 255 -22.89 -3.22 -16.12
CA GLY A 255 -24.30 -3.03 -16.35
C GLY A 255 -24.90 -2.32 -15.15
N GLN A 256 -25.93 -1.50 -15.34
CA GLN A 256 -26.61 -0.84 -14.22
C GLN A 256 -27.10 -1.92 -13.26
N VAL A 257 -26.34 -2.13 -12.17
CA VAL A 257 -26.73 -3.05 -11.11
C VAL A 257 -27.78 -2.31 -10.29
N ASP A 258 -28.85 -2.99 -9.94
CA ASP A 258 -29.90 -2.40 -9.11
C ASP A 258 -29.38 -1.99 -7.74
N ALA A 259 -30.09 -1.09 -7.06
CA ALA A 259 -29.67 -0.52 -5.78
C ALA A 259 -29.49 -1.59 -4.67
N ALA A 260 -30.30 -2.64 -4.68
CA ALA A 260 -30.21 -3.73 -3.71
C ALA A 260 -28.90 -4.53 -3.90
N THR A 261 -28.56 -4.83 -5.14
CA THR A 261 -27.30 -5.49 -5.49
C THR A 261 -26.09 -4.59 -5.17
N GLN A 262 -26.18 -3.28 -5.43
CA GLN A 262 -25.11 -2.36 -5.05
C GLN A 262 -24.91 -2.32 -3.54
N LEU A 263 -25.98 -2.30 -2.77
CA LEU A 263 -25.89 -2.33 -1.31
C LEU A 263 -25.34 -3.67 -0.81
N ALA A 264 -25.74 -4.79 -1.38
CA ALA A 264 -25.22 -6.11 -1.05
C ALA A 264 -23.72 -6.25 -1.35
N ARG A 265 -23.20 -5.50 -2.32
CA ARG A 265 -21.78 -5.45 -2.67
C ARG A 265 -20.99 -4.45 -1.82
N SER A 266 -21.65 -3.70 -0.94
CA SER A 266 -20.97 -2.74 -0.08
C SER A 266 -20.00 -3.42 0.88
N ASN A 267 -18.78 -2.91 0.93
CA ASN A 267 -17.74 -3.38 1.85
C ASN A 267 -17.92 -2.82 3.26
N LEU A 268 -18.64 -1.70 3.40
CA LEU A 268 -18.70 -0.94 4.64
C LEU A 268 -19.22 -1.75 5.84
N PRO A 269 -20.32 -2.52 5.74
CA PRO A 269 -20.80 -3.33 6.86
C PRO A 269 -19.76 -4.34 7.35
N GLY A 270 -19.09 -5.02 6.42
CA GLY A 270 -18.05 -5.99 6.75
C GLY A 270 -16.78 -5.34 7.30
N LEU A 271 -16.36 -4.19 6.77
CA LEU A 271 -15.24 -3.43 7.32
C LEU A 271 -15.51 -2.97 8.77
N ILE A 272 -16.74 -2.49 9.03
CA ILE A 272 -17.17 -2.09 10.38
C ILE A 272 -17.20 -3.29 11.35
N SER A 273 -17.70 -4.44 10.93
CA SER A 273 -17.81 -5.64 11.78
C SER A 273 -16.49 -6.41 11.91
N SER A 274 -15.54 -6.20 11.03
CA SER A 274 -14.23 -6.86 11.04
C SER A 274 -13.50 -6.64 12.36
N LYS A 275 -12.78 -7.65 12.83
CA LYS A 275 -11.87 -7.55 14.00
C LYS A 275 -10.47 -7.11 13.64
N VAL A 276 -10.17 -6.98 12.35
CA VAL A 276 -8.84 -6.60 11.84
C VAL A 276 -8.57 -5.13 12.15
N PRO A 277 -7.46 -4.77 12.79
CA PRO A 277 -7.00 -3.39 12.91
C PRO A 277 -6.71 -2.77 11.56
N PHE A 278 -7.13 -1.52 11.36
CA PHE A 278 -6.85 -0.76 10.14
C PHE A 278 -5.93 0.43 10.42
N MET A 279 -5.05 0.69 9.48
CA MET A 279 -4.41 1.98 9.27
C MET A 279 -4.93 2.53 7.93
N ILE A 280 -5.32 3.79 7.92
CA ILE A 280 -5.70 4.53 6.72
C ILE A 280 -4.68 5.63 6.54
N ALA A 281 -4.09 5.71 5.37
CA ALA A 281 -3.11 6.74 5.07
C ALA A 281 -3.43 7.45 3.75
N VAL A 282 -3.08 8.72 3.67
CA VAL A 282 -3.20 9.54 2.46
C VAL A 282 -1.96 10.39 2.30
N ALA A 283 -1.61 10.73 1.07
CA ALA A 283 -0.57 11.70 0.80
C ALA A 283 -1.14 13.13 0.83
N GLU A 284 -0.34 14.12 1.24
CA GLU A 284 -0.78 15.53 1.26
C GLU A 284 -1.12 16.06 -0.14
N LEU A 285 -0.42 15.55 -1.15
CA LEU A 285 -0.64 15.88 -2.55
C LEU A 285 -1.51 14.84 -3.28
N ASP A 286 -2.31 14.06 -2.56
CA ASP A 286 -3.31 13.19 -3.18
C ASP A 286 -4.37 14.00 -3.93
N PRO A 287 -4.92 13.43 -5.02
CA PRO A 287 -6.14 13.96 -5.60
C PRO A 287 -7.30 14.02 -4.59
N PRO A 288 -8.13 15.07 -4.61
CA PRO A 288 -9.20 15.25 -3.61
C PRO A 288 -10.22 14.11 -3.53
N ASN A 289 -10.48 13.41 -4.63
CA ASN A 289 -11.36 12.25 -4.66
C ASN A 289 -10.80 11.05 -3.86
N ILE A 290 -9.49 10.93 -3.72
CA ILE A 290 -8.84 9.90 -2.92
C ILE A 290 -9.00 10.20 -1.43
N THR A 291 -8.69 11.41 -1.00
CA THR A 291 -8.82 11.81 0.41
C THR A 291 -10.25 11.72 0.91
N SER A 292 -11.26 12.02 0.09
CA SER A 292 -12.66 11.94 0.50
C SER A 292 -13.12 10.53 0.86
N PHE A 293 -12.70 9.51 0.13
CA PHE A 293 -13.00 8.12 0.48
C PHE A 293 -12.33 7.67 1.78
N ALA A 294 -11.08 8.06 1.98
CA ALA A 294 -10.34 7.78 3.21
C ALA A 294 -11.01 8.42 4.44
N GLU A 295 -11.44 9.68 4.34
CA GLU A 295 -12.13 10.39 5.43
C GLU A 295 -13.49 9.76 5.78
N ILE A 296 -14.26 9.33 4.77
CA ILE A 296 -15.54 8.66 5.02
C ILE A 296 -15.32 7.35 5.73
N LEU A 297 -14.42 6.49 5.25
CA LEU A 297 -14.14 5.21 5.90
C LEU A 297 -13.67 5.42 7.35
N LYS A 298 -12.77 6.37 7.60
CA LYS A 298 -12.35 6.78 8.94
C LYS A 298 -13.54 7.18 9.81
N GLY A 299 -14.41 8.05 9.28
CA GLY A 299 -15.59 8.53 10.00
C GLY A 299 -16.55 7.41 10.37
N GLU A 300 -16.88 6.52 9.45
CA GLU A 300 -17.79 5.41 9.68
C GLU A 300 -17.21 4.37 10.68
N LEU A 301 -15.92 4.07 10.59
CA LEU A 301 -15.24 3.22 11.56
C LEU A 301 -15.26 3.85 12.97
N CYS A 302 -15.02 5.16 13.07
CA CYS A 302 -15.07 5.85 14.37
C CYS A 302 -16.49 5.90 14.96
N LYS A 303 -17.53 6.15 14.16
CA LYS A 303 -18.93 6.06 14.59
C LYS A 303 -19.27 4.67 15.17
N ALA A 304 -18.67 3.63 14.60
CA ALA A 304 -18.84 2.26 15.07
C ALA A 304 -17.93 1.89 16.28
N GLY A 305 -17.23 2.85 16.89
CA GLY A 305 -16.32 2.63 18.01
C GLY A 305 -15.01 1.93 17.63
N ARG A 306 -14.65 1.95 16.33
CA ARG A 306 -13.48 1.26 15.77
C ARG A 306 -12.58 2.20 14.97
N CYS A 307 -12.19 3.32 15.56
CA CYS A 307 -11.33 4.27 14.87
C CYS A 307 -10.04 3.60 14.37
N ALA A 308 -9.80 3.75 13.07
CA ALA A 308 -8.52 3.36 12.46
C ALA A 308 -7.42 4.35 12.85
N THR A 309 -6.17 3.88 12.83
CA THR A 309 -5.02 4.80 12.79
C THR A 309 -5.07 5.57 11.48
N TYR A 310 -5.07 6.91 11.53
CA TYR A 310 -5.12 7.76 10.34
C TYR A 310 -3.87 8.63 10.24
N VAL A 311 -3.25 8.65 9.06
CA VAL A 311 -2.01 9.41 8.83
C VAL A 311 -2.09 10.15 7.50
N THR A 312 -1.64 11.41 7.49
CA THR A 312 -1.35 12.15 6.26
C THR A 312 0.17 12.23 6.09
N PHE A 313 0.69 11.71 5.00
CA PHE A 313 2.11 11.78 4.66
C PHE A 313 2.41 13.15 4.06
N LYS A 314 3.03 14.00 4.87
CA LYS A 314 3.39 15.36 4.50
C LYS A 314 4.42 15.37 3.36
N ASP A 315 4.27 16.32 2.44
CA ASP A 315 5.14 16.54 1.28
C ASP A 315 5.16 15.36 0.27
N HIS A 316 4.32 14.32 0.46
CA HIS A 316 4.18 13.21 -0.47
C HIS A 316 3.04 13.40 -1.46
N SER A 317 3.24 12.88 -2.67
CA SER A 317 2.20 12.69 -3.68
C SER A 317 1.69 11.24 -3.67
N HIS A 318 0.60 10.98 -4.40
CA HIS A 318 -0.01 9.67 -4.57
C HIS A 318 0.96 8.53 -4.93
N ILE A 319 2.02 8.87 -5.64
CA ILE A 319 3.01 7.88 -6.12
C ILE A 319 4.27 7.90 -5.26
N SER A 320 4.67 9.06 -4.72
CA SER A 320 5.90 9.12 -3.92
C SER A 320 5.78 8.33 -2.61
N GLU A 321 4.59 8.18 -2.06
CA GLU A 321 4.36 7.40 -0.83
C GLU A 321 4.73 5.90 -0.97
N VAL A 322 4.68 5.34 -2.20
CA VAL A 322 5.11 3.96 -2.47
C VAL A 322 6.48 3.88 -3.15
N MET A 323 7.02 5.00 -3.61
CA MET A 323 8.35 5.06 -4.18
C MET A 323 9.43 5.47 -3.16
N SER A 324 9.05 6.07 -2.02
CA SER A 324 9.99 6.44 -0.94
C SER A 324 10.48 5.28 -0.05
N PRO A 325 9.74 4.16 0.16
CA PRO A 325 10.26 3.05 0.95
C PRO A 325 11.64 2.59 0.45
N ASP A 326 12.50 2.21 1.39
CA ASP A 326 13.89 1.81 1.15
C ASP A 326 14.84 2.96 0.76
N THR A 327 14.43 4.20 0.97
CA THR A 327 15.30 5.39 0.90
C THR A 327 15.64 5.91 2.30
N ALA A 328 16.40 7.00 2.37
CA ALA A 328 16.67 7.68 3.63
C ALA A 328 15.43 8.36 4.23
N ASP A 329 14.41 8.63 3.41
CA ASP A 329 13.13 9.18 3.85
C ASP A 329 12.31 8.12 4.62
N THR A 330 12.04 8.39 5.88
CA THR A 330 11.25 7.50 6.75
C THR A 330 9.88 8.07 7.11
N SER A 331 9.48 9.17 6.49
CA SER A 331 8.22 9.88 6.80
C SER A 331 6.98 9.04 6.50
N VAL A 332 7.03 8.17 5.48
CA VAL A 332 6.01 7.18 5.17
C VAL A 332 6.20 5.91 6.01
N THR A 333 7.40 5.37 5.97
CA THR A 333 7.66 4.03 6.49
C THR A 333 7.76 3.97 8.02
N GLY A 334 8.14 5.06 8.68
CA GLY A 334 8.21 5.15 10.13
C GLY A 334 6.87 4.94 10.83
N PRO A 335 5.80 5.70 10.47
CA PRO A 335 4.45 5.48 10.98
C PRO A 335 3.92 4.07 10.71
N ILE A 336 4.18 3.53 9.52
CA ILE A 336 3.74 2.18 9.13
C ILE A 336 4.42 1.13 10.01
N LEU A 337 5.74 1.21 10.18
CA LEU A 337 6.49 0.28 11.02
C LEU A 337 6.05 0.35 12.48
N LYS A 338 5.80 1.55 13.00
CA LYS A 338 5.27 1.77 14.35
C LYS A 338 3.89 1.10 14.51
N TRP A 339 3.02 1.26 13.54
CA TRP A 339 1.70 0.64 13.54
C TRP A 339 1.79 -0.89 13.48
N ILE A 340 2.56 -1.48 12.55
CA ILE A 340 2.77 -2.94 12.47
C ILE A 340 3.27 -3.51 13.81
N LYS A 341 4.19 -2.80 14.49
CA LYS A 341 4.72 -3.22 15.80
C LYS A 341 3.69 -3.11 16.92
N SER A 342 2.73 -2.21 16.82
CA SER A 342 1.69 -2.00 17.84
C SER A 342 0.56 -3.04 17.78
N VAL A 343 0.33 -3.66 16.62
CA VAL A 343 -0.69 -4.70 16.44
C VAL A 343 -0.19 -6.02 17.02
N LYS A 344 -0.93 -6.54 18.00
CA LYS A 344 -0.61 -7.78 18.74
C LYS A 344 -1.07 -9.04 18.03
#